data_24403190e53450116f20356dcadf1d2e
#
_entry.id   24403190e53450116f20356dcadf1d2e
#
_cell.length_a   1.000
_cell.length_b   1.000
_cell.length_c   1.000
_cell.angle_alpha   90.00
_cell.angle_beta   90.00
_cell.angle_gamma   90.00
#
_symmetry.space_group_name_H-M   'P 1'
#
loop_
_entity.id
_entity.type
_entity.pdbx_description
1 polymer ?
#
loop_
_entity_poly.entity_id
_entity_poly.type
_entity_poly.pdbx_seq_one_letter_code
_entity_poly.pdbx_strand_id
1 'polypeptide(L)'
;DALAAFNRLINPYHKRVYDKIFNTLETGLSKLGENTGAQSKAIRSLIDLIKDIPMDGKQDYDVLGFIYEYLISNFAANAGKKAGEFYTPHEVSLLMSEIIARHLKDRDHIVIYDPTSGSGSLLINIGHCASKYIGKDNCVKYYAQELKQNTYNLTRMNLIMRGILAANIVTRNGD
;
A
#
# COMPACT_ATOMS: atom_id res chain seq x y z
N ASP A 1 -1.86 21.31 8.12
CA ASP A 1 -0.53 21.62 8.72
C ASP A 1 0.35 20.38 8.88
N ALA A 2 -0.14 19.26 9.45
CA ALA A 2 0.67 18.05 9.67
C ALA A 2 1.17 17.42 8.36
N LEU A 3 0.31 17.27 7.34
CA LEU A 3 0.68 16.72 6.03
C LEU A 3 1.69 17.61 5.32
N ALA A 4 1.49 18.94 5.36
CA ALA A 4 2.43 19.90 4.78
C ALA A 4 3.79 19.87 5.53
N ALA A 5 3.77 19.73 6.85
CA ALA A 5 4.99 19.57 7.64
C ALA A 5 5.72 18.28 7.30
N PHE A 6 5.00 17.15 7.13
CA PHE A 6 5.57 15.89 6.71
C PHE A 6 6.28 16.02 5.35
N ASN A 7 5.59 16.59 4.35
CA ASN A 7 6.15 16.79 3.01
C ASN A 7 7.42 17.65 3.02
N ARG A 8 7.51 18.61 3.96
CA ARG A 8 8.68 19.49 4.11
C ARG A 8 9.84 18.82 4.83
N LEU A 9 9.55 17.99 5.84
CA LEU A 9 10.55 17.43 6.75
C LEU A 9 11.06 16.06 6.31
N ILE A 10 10.42 15.43 5.33
CA ILE A 10 10.82 14.11 4.87
C ILE A 10 12.25 14.12 4.33
N ASN A 11 13.02 13.10 4.71
CA ASN A 11 14.38 12.91 4.23
C ASN A 11 14.40 12.81 2.69
N PRO A 12 15.29 13.54 1.99
CA PRO A 12 15.42 13.50 0.53
C PRO A 12 15.54 12.09 -0.06
N TYR A 13 16.17 11.17 0.64
CA TYR A 13 16.30 9.77 0.23
C TYR A 13 14.95 9.07 0.05
N HIS A 14 14.00 9.38 0.92
CA HIS A 14 12.65 8.83 0.88
C HIS A 14 11.68 9.66 0.03
N LYS A 15 12.03 10.88 -0.31
CA LYS A 15 11.14 11.86 -0.96
C LYS A 15 10.47 11.29 -2.20
N ARG A 16 11.22 10.57 -3.04
CA ARG A 16 10.68 9.98 -4.28
C ARG A 16 9.51 9.02 -4.03
N VAL A 17 9.58 8.26 -2.94
CA VAL A 17 8.57 7.22 -2.63
C VAL A 17 7.34 7.84 -1.98
N TYR A 18 7.52 8.96 -1.24
CA TYR A 18 6.43 9.68 -0.58
C TYR A 18 5.85 10.83 -1.39
N ASP A 19 6.45 11.17 -2.54
CA ASP A 19 6.01 12.30 -3.36
C ASP A 19 4.52 12.20 -3.70
N LYS A 20 3.78 13.28 -3.39
CA LYS A 20 2.33 13.41 -3.64
C LYS A 20 1.43 12.32 -3.02
N ILE A 21 1.92 11.50 -2.11
CA ILE A 21 1.12 10.43 -1.46
C ILE A 21 -0.14 11.01 -0.79
N PHE A 22 -0.01 12.16 -0.14
CA PHE A 22 -1.10 12.77 0.63
C PHE A 22 -1.96 13.76 -0.17
N ASN A 23 -1.68 13.99 -1.45
CA ASN A 23 -2.44 14.95 -2.25
C ASN A 23 -3.94 14.63 -2.28
N THR A 24 -4.30 13.35 -2.34
CA THR A 24 -5.71 12.94 -2.32
C THR A 24 -6.39 13.27 -1.00
N LEU A 25 -5.68 13.15 0.12
CA LEU A 25 -6.20 13.55 1.43
C LEU A 25 -6.38 15.07 1.49
N GLU A 26 -5.37 15.83 1.05
CA GLU A 26 -5.41 17.30 1.04
C GLU A 26 -6.58 17.82 0.19
N THR A 27 -6.75 17.31 -1.01
CA THR A 27 -7.85 17.70 -1.91
C THR A 27 -9.21 17.19 -1.46
N GLY A 28 -9.24 16.06 -0.73
CA GLY A 28 -10.45 15.44 -0.20
C GLY A 28 -11.01 16.12 1.08
N LEU A 29 -10.22 16.96 1.75
CA LEU A 29 -10.62 17.58 3.02
C LEU A 29 -11.92 18.40 2.89
N SER A 30 -12.12 19.09 1.77
CA SER A 30 -13.33 19.86 1.50
C SER A 30 -14.61 19.03 1.46
N LYS A 31 -14.51 17.71 1.24
CA LYS A 31 -15.64 16.78 1.24
C LYS A 31 -16.06 16.33 2.65
N LEU A 32 -15.24 16.58 3.65
CA LEU A 32 -15.49 16.16 5.03
C LEU A 32 -16.33 17.14 5.84
N GLY A 33 -16.63 18.32 5.29
CA GLY A 33 -17.47 19.30 5.96
C GLY A 33 -17.37 20.68 5.31
N GLU A 34 -18.38 21.51 5.53
CA GLU A 34 -18.55 22.82 4.93
C GLU A 34 -17.55 23.88 5.45
N ASN A 35 -16.95 23.63 6.60
CA ASN A 35 -16.00 24.56 7.21
C ASN A 35 -14.89 23.80 7.94
N THR A 36 -13.83 24.51 8.30
CA THR A 36 -12.63 23.95 8.96
C THR A 36 -12.95 23.26 10.27
N GLY A 37 -13.94 23.74 11.03
CA GLY A 37 -14.38 23.12 12.29
C GLY A 37 -15.00 21.73 12.05
N ALA A 38 -15.92 21.63 11.08
CA ALA A 38 -16.54 20.35 10.69
C ALA A 38 -15.51 19.36 10.14
N GLN A 39 -14.60 19.83 9.29
CA GLN A 39 -13.51 19.02 8.73
C GLN A 39 -12.59 18.46 9.84
N SER A 40 -12.19 19.32 10.78
CA SER A 40 -11.35 18.92 11.92
C SER A 40 -12.06 17.90 12.82
N LYS A 41 -13.35 18.08 13.06
CA LYS A 41 -14.16 17.13 13.83
C LYS A 41 -14.25 15.77 13.13
N ALA A 42 -14.51 15.75 11.82
CA ALA A 42 -14.58 14.51 11.04
C ALA A 42 -13.25 13.76 11.05
N ILE A 43 -12.13 14.46 10.86
CA ILE A 43 -10.78 13.86 10.92
C ILE A 43 -10.49 13.29 12.31
N ARG A 44 -10.82 14.04 13.37
CA ARG A 44 -10.62 13.57 14.76
C ARG A 44 -11.44 12.31 15.02
N SER A 45 -12.71 12.29 14.63
CA SER A 45 -13.56 11.10 14.78
C SER A 45 -13.01 9.90 14.01
N LEU A 46 -12.46 10.11 12.81
CA LEU A 46 -11.82 9.04 12.04
C LEU A 46 -10.57 8.51 12.76
N ILE A 47 -9.71 9.38 13.27
CA ILE A 47 -8.52 8.99 14.04
C ILE A 47 -8.93 8.21 15.29
N ASP A 48 -9.99 8.64 16.00
CA ASP A 48 -10.49 7.95 17.18
C ASP A 48 -11.02 6.54 16.87
N LEU A 49 -11.56 6.32 15.67
CA LEU A 49 -12.02 5.00 15.23
C LEU A 49 -10.86 4.05 14.90
N ILE A 50 -9.74 4.57 14.36
CA ILE A 50 -8.66 3.72 13.85
C ILE A 50 -7.46 3.62 14.80
N LYS A 51 -7.35 4.48 15.82
CA LYS A 51 -6.18 4.54 16.71
C LYS A 51 -5.91 3.25 17.47
N ASP A 52 -6.97 2.46 17.73
CA ASP A 52 -6.88 1.21 18.48
C ASP A 52 -6.63 -0.02 17.58
N ILE A 53 -6.59 0.18 16.24
CA ILE A 53 -6.22 -0.88 15.31
C ILE A 53 -4.71 -1.11 15.43
N PRO A 54 -4.27 -2.34 15.74
CA PRO A 54 -2.85 -2.63 15.89
C PRO A 54 -2.15 -2.56 14.53
N MET A 55 -1.28 -1.56 14.35
CA MET A 55 -0.52 -1.34 13.12
C MET A 55 0.99 -1.42 13.36
N ASP A 56 1.40 -2.06 14.44
CA ASP A 56 2.80 -2.12 14.87
C ASP A 56 3.60 -3.27 14.22
N GLY A 57 2.98 -4.01 13.32
CA GLY A 57 3.63 -5.12 12.58
C GLY A 57 3.91 -6.38 13.41
N LYS A 58 3.38 -6.46 14.62
CA LYS A 58 3.54 -7.64 15.50
C LYS A 58 2.53 -8.76 15.25
N GLN A 59 1.58 -8.52 14.36
CA GLN A 59 0.58 -9.50 13.97
C GLN A 59 1.16 -10.43 12.90
N ASP A 60 0.81 -11.71 12.97
CA ASP A 60 1.23 -12.73 12.00
C ASP A 60 0.53 -12.59 10.63
N TYR A 61 -0.29 -11.56 10.45
CA TYR A 61 -1.03 -11.30 9.22
C TYR A 61 -0.98 -9.83 8.81
N ASP A 62 -1.24 -9.57 7.53
CA ASP A 62 -1.27 -8.24 6.95
C ASP A 62 -2.55 -7.46 7.33
N VAL A 63 -2.52 -6.79 8.47
CA VAL A 63 -3.65 -5.98 8.97
C VAL A 63 -4.07 -4.91 7.95
N LEU A 64 -3.11 -4.22 7.33
CA LEU A 64 -3.43 -3.16 6.36
C LEU A 64 -4.04 -3.70 5.08
N GLY A 65 -3.52 -4.83 4.58
CA GLY A 65 -4.10 -5.53 3.45
C GLY A 65 -5.52 -5.99 3.75
N PHE A 66 -5.75 -6.60 4.93
CA PHE A 66 -7.07 -7.03 5.36
C PHE A 66 -8.08 -5.88 5.45
N ILE A 67 -7.69 -4.75 6.06
CA ILE A 67 -8.54 -3.54 6.12
C ILE A 67 -8.87 -3.05 4.71
N TYR A 68 -7.88 -3.05 3.81
CA TYR A 68 -8.07 -2.62 2.44
C TYR A 68 -9.05 -3.52 1.68
N GLU A 69 -8.88 -4.84 1.78
CA GLU A 69 -9.82 -5.82 1.21
C GLU A 69 -11.25 -5.61 1.72
N TYR A 70 -11.39 -5.49 3.02
CA TYR A 70 -12.67 -5.24 3.66
C TYR A 70 -13.33 -3.96 3.13
N LEU A 71 -12.59 -2.86 3.04
CA LEU A 71 -13.11 -1.60 2.53
C LEU A 71 -13.50 -1.70 1.05
N ILE A 72 -12.67 -2.32 0.20
CA ILE A 72 -13.01 -2.51 -1.22
C ILE A 72 -14.24 -3.37 -1.39
N SER A 73 -14.36 -4.49 -0.67
CA SER A 73 -15.53 -5.36 -0.75
C SER A 73 -16.81 -4.62 -0.37
N ASN A 74 -16.77 -3.80 0.68
CA ASN A 74 -17.92 -2.98 1.09
C ASN A 74 -18.24 -1.86 0.11
N PHE A 75 -17.24 -1.18 -0.45
CA PHE A 75 -17.44 -0.15 -1.46
C PHE A 75 -17.96 -0.74 -2.78
N ALA A 76 -17.46 -1.89 -3.20
CA ALA A 76 -17.95 -2.60 -4.38
C ALA A 76 -19.42 -3.03 -4.22
N ALA A 77 -19.81 -3.53 -3.05
CA ALA A 77 -21.18 -3.90 -2.74
C ALA A 77 -22.13 -2.69 -2.79
N ASN A 78 -21.66 -1.50 -2.35
CA ASN A 78 -22.48 -0.29 -2.27
C ASN A 78 -22.46 0.56 -3.56
N ALA A 79 -21.41 0.46 -4.38
CA ALA A 79 -21.24 1.30 -5.57
C ALA A 79 -21.98 0.82 -6.82
N GLY A 80 -22.64 -0.35 -6.76
CA GLY A 80 -23.20 -0.98 -7.94
C GLY A 80 -22.12 -1.28 -9.00
N LYS A 81 -22.49 -1.75 -10.17
CA LYS A 81 -21.62 -2.25 -11.26
C LYS A 81 -20.49 -1.30 -11.77
N LYS A 82 -20.18 -0.22 -11.07
CA LYS A 82 -19.09 0.71 -11.41
C LYS A 82 -17.73 0.34 -10.80
N ALA A 83 -17.67 -0.67 -9.96
CA ALA A 83 -16.41 -1.13 -9.38
C ALA A 83 -15.66 -2.02 -10.38
N GLY A 84 -15.01 -1.41 -11.36
CA GLY A 84 -14.06 -2.09 -12.24
C GLY A 84 -12.69 -2.32 -11.59
N GLU A 85 -12.60 -2.23 -10.28
CA GLU A 85 -11.40 -2.52 -9.52
C GLU A 85 -11.54 -3.91 -8.93
N PHE A 86 -10.94 -4.89 -9.60
CA PHE A 86 -10.86 -6.24 -9.08
C PHE A 86 -9.67 -6.33 -8.16
N TYR A 87 -9.91 -6.81 -6.95
CA TYR A 87 -8.87 -7.13 -6.01
C TYR A 87 -8.53 -8.62 -6.11
N THR A 88 -7.25 -8.95 -6.13
CA THR A 88 -6.82 -10.36 -6.08
C THR A 88 -7.02 -10.86 -4.65
N PRO A 89 -7.85 -11.90 -4.40
CA PRO A 89 -8.05 -12.44 -3.07
C PRO A 89 -6.71 -12.79 -2.41
N HIS A 90 -6.61 -12.55 -1.10
CA HIS A 90 -5.36 -12.74 -0.36
C HIS A 90 -4.81 -14.16 -0.53
N GLU A 91 -5.66 -15.17 -0.45
CA GLU A 91 -5.27 -16.58 -0.57
C GLU A 91 -4.71 -16.91 -1.96
N VAL A 92 -5.25 -16.31 -3.01
CA VAL A 92 -4.75 -16.46 -4.39
C VAL A 92 -3.38 -15.80 -4.52
N SER A 93 -3.24 -14.57 -4.02
CA SER A 93 -1.98 -13.85 -4.02
C SER A 93 -0.90 -14.60 -3.22
N LEU A 94 -1.26 -15.15 -2.07
CA LEU A 94 -0.36 -15.93 -1.23
C LEU A 94 0.08 -17.22 -1.93
N LEU A 95 -0.85 -17.97 -2.52
CA LEU A 95 -0.55 -19.20 -3.27
C LEU A 95 0.42 -18.94 -4.43
N MET A 96 0.15 -17.91 -5.23
CA MET A 96 1.03 -17.50 -6.32
C MET A 96 2.43 -17.15 -5.80
N SER A 97 2.49 -16.41 -4.71
CA SER A 97 3.74 -15.98 -4.07
C SER A 97 4.56 -17.15 -3.53
N GLU A 98 3.91 -18.11 -2.88
CA GLU A 98 4.56 -19.34 -2.39
C GLU A 98 5.16 -20.17 -3.55
N ILE A 99 4.42 -20.35 -4.65
CA ILE A 99 4.90 -21.08 -5.82
C ILE A 99 6.14 -20.39 -6.42
N ILE A 100 6.08 -19.08 -6.62
CA ILE A 100 7.16 -18.29 -7.22
C ILE A 100 8.39 -18.27 -6.30
N ALA A 101 8.20 -17.96 -5.03
CA ALA A 101 9.28 -17.86 -4.05
C ALA A 101 10.01 -19.19 -3.88
N ARG A 102 9.27 -20.30 -3.84
CA ARG A 102 9.84 -21.64 -3.78
C ARG A 102 10.65 -22.00 -5.03
N HIS A 103 10.19 -21.59 -6.21
CA HIS A 103 10.92 -21.77 -7.46
C HIS A 103 12.23 -20.98 -7.49
N LEU A 104 12.25 -19.80 -6.85
CA LEU A 104 13.38 -18.88 -6.84
C LEU A 104 14.26 -19.01 -5.59
N LYS A 105 14.06 -20.02 -4.73
CA LYS A 105 14.74 -20.17 -3.43
C LYS A 105 16.26 -20.15 -3.48
N ASP A 106 16.83 -20.60 -4.61
CA ASP A 106 18.30 -20.71 -4.80
C ASP A 106 18.91 -19.40 -5.37
N ARG A 107 18.12 -18.32 -5.45
CA ARG A 107 18.56 -16.99 -5.86
C ARG A 107 18.97 -16.16 -4.66
N ASP A 108 20.00 -15.33 -4.81
CA ASP A 108 20.39 -14.36 -3.78
C ASP A 108 19.51 -13.12 -3.79
N HIS A 109 19.06 -12.71 -4.97
CA HIS A 109 18.20 -11.56 -5.19
C HIS A 109 17.20 -11.87 -6.28
N ILE A 110 15.99 -11.34 -6.13
CA ILE A 110 14.94 -11.42 -7.14
C ILE A 110 14.42 -10.04 -7.49
N VAL A 111 13.97 -9.91 -8.72
CA VAL A 111 13.32 -8.69 -9.24
C VAL A 111 11.90 -9.06 -9.62
N ILE A 112 10.94 -8.35 -9.08
CA ILE A 112 9.51 -8.55 -9.34
C ILE A 112 8.96 -7.32 -10.02
N TYR A 113 8.20 -7.53 -11.09
CA TYR A 113 7.47 -6.48 -11.78
C TYR A 113 5.99 -6.82 -11.82
N ASP A 114 5.18 -5.90 -11.32
CA ASP A 114 3.73 -5.95 -11.44
C ASP A 114 3.25 -4.77 -12.29
N PRO A 115 2.80 -5.02 -13.54
CA PRO A 115 2.35 -3.97 -14.46
C PRO A 115 0.99 -3.36 -14.08
N THR A 116 0.26 -3.96 -13.15
CA THR A 116 -1.08 -3.57 -12.71
C THR A 116 -1.22 -3.70 -11.20
N SER A 117 -0.29 -3.06 -10.49
CA SER A 117 -0.01 -3.39 -9.08
C SER A 117 -1.19 -3.20 -8.12
N GLY A 118 -2.20 -2.42 -8.50
CA GLY A 118 -3.34 -2.17 -7.63
C GLY A 118 -2.91 -1.59 -6.28
N SER A 119 -3.21 -2.31 -5.20
CA SER A 119 -2.75 -1.99 -3.85
C SER A 119 -1.32 -2.45 -3.56
N GLY A 120 -0.73 -3.25 -4.43
CA GLY A 120 0.57 -3.89 -4.21
C GLY A 120 0.51 -5.22 -3.45
N SER A 121 -0.65 -5.83 -3.29
CA SER A 121 -0.81 -7.06 -2.50
C SER A 121 0.04 -8.22 -3.02
N LEU A 122 0.11 -8.42 -4.35
CA LEU A 122 0.98 -9.44 -4.96
C LEU A 122 2.46 -9.18 -4.64
N LEU A 123 2.89 -7.92 -4.74
CA LEU A 123 4.28 -7.53 -4.44
C LEU A 123 4.63 -7.77 -2.97
N ILE A 124 3.70 -7.48 -2.06
CA ILE A 124 3.89 -7.65 -0.62
C ILE A 124 4.02 -9.13 -0.28
N ASN A 125 3.09 -9.96 -0.77
CA ASN A 125 3.07 -11.38 -0.47
C ASN A 125 4.30 -12.09 -1.05
N ILE A 126 4.71 -11.76 -2.28
CA ILE A 126 5.94 -12.34 -2.84
C ILE A 126 7.19 -11.92 -2.06
N GLY A 127 7.24 -10.69 -1.56
CA GLY A 127 8.34 -10.24 -0.71
C GLY A 127 8.43 -11.02 0.59
N HIS A 128 7.30 -11.25 1.24
CA HIS A 128 7.22 -12.07 2.44
C HIS A 128 7.66 -13.52 2.19
N CYS A 129 7.10 -14.17 1.16
CA CYS A 129 7.46 -15.55 0.82
C CYS A 129 8.93 -15.67 0.38
N ALA A 130 9.45 -14.70 -0.38
CA ALA A 130 10.85 -14.70 -0.80
C ALA A 130 11.80 -14.62 0.39
N SER A 131 11.54 -13.73 1.35
CA SER A 131 12.37 -13.63 2.57
C SER A 131 12.40 -14.95 3.33
N LYS A 132 11.27 -15.65 3.43
CA LYS A 132 11.17 -16.97 4.07
C LYS A 132 12.04 -18.04 3.39
N TYR A 133 12.02 -18.12 2.05
CA TYR A 133 12.71 -19.17 1.30
C TYR A 133 14.19 -18.83 1.01
N ILE A 134 14.49 -17.58 0.75
CA ILE A 134 15.86 -17.11 0.48
C ILE A 134 16.64 -16.88 1.79
N GLY A 135 15.92 -16.63 2.90
CA GLY A 135 16.54 -16.42 4.22
C GLY A 135 17.33 -15.12 4.33
N LYS A 136 17.05 -14.15 3.47
CA LYS A 136 17.71 -12.83 3.45
C LYS A 136 16.68 -11.73 3.42
N ASP A 137 16.84 -10.74 4.30
CA ASP A 137 16.05 -9.52 4.26
C ASP A 137 16.42 -8.66 3.03
N ASN A 138 15.45 -7.93 2.52
CA ASN A 138 15.63 -7.04 1.37
C ASN A 138 16.17 -7.72 0.10
N CYS A 139 15.91 -9.02 -0.06
CA CYS A 139 16.32 -9.78 -1.26
C CYS A 139 15.47 -9.47 -2.50
N VAL A 140 14.40 -8.70 -2.37
CA VAL A 140 13.48 -8.38 -3.46
C VAL A 140 13.62 -6.93 -3.88
N LYS A 141 13.71 -6.69 -5.18
CA LYS A 141 13.54 -5.38 -5.81
C LYS A 141 12.17 -5.32 -6.50
N TYR A 142 11.40 -4.31 -6.18
CA TYR A 142 10.02 -4.16 -6.60
C TYR A 142 9.89 -3.14 -7.70
N TYR A 143 9.25 -3.53 -8.78
CA TYR A 143 8.80 -2.64 -9.85
C TYR A 143 7.27 -2.71 -9.91
N ALA A 144 6.62 -1.59 -9.77
CA ALA A 144 5.17 -1.48 -9.78
C ALA A 144 4.71 -0.43 -10.78
N GLN A 145 3.71 -0.77 -11.58
CA GLN A 145 3.03 0.16 -12.46
C GLN A 145 1.55 0.17 -12.14
N GLU A 146 0.95 1.35 -12.11
CA GLU A 146 -0.49 1.50 -11.84
C GLU A 146 -1.00 2.77 -12.55
N LEU A 147 -2.10 2.64 -13.26
CA LEU A 147 -2.71 3.74 -14.01
C LEU A 147 -3.36 4.77 -13.10
N LYS A 148 -4.13 4.31 -12.10
CA LYS A 148 -4.90 5.21 -11.23
C LYS A 148 -4.02 5.80 -10.14
N GLN A 149 -3.95 7.12 -10.06
CA GLN A 149 -3.11 7.86 -9.11
C GLN A 149 -3.34 7.44 -7.65
N ASN A 150 -4.59 7.23 -7.24
CA ASN A 150 -4.91 6.86 -5.86
C ASN A 150 -4.39 5.47 -5.51
N THR A 151 -4.60 4.52 -6.41
CA THR A 151 -4.15 3.14 -6.24
C THR A 151 -2.62 3.05 -6.33
N TYR A 152 -2.00 3.83 -7.22
CA TYR A 152 -0.55 4.00 -7.29
C TYR A 152 0.04 4.51 -5.96
N ASN A 153 -0.58 5.52 -5.35
CA ASN A 153 -0.17 6.03 -4.04
C ASN A 153 -0.29 4.94 -2.97
N LEU A 154 -1.34 4.14 -3.04
CA LEU A 154 -1.58 3.05 -2.09
C LEU A 154 -0.52 1.95 -2.20
N THR A 155 -0.14 1.52 -3.42
CA THR A 155 0.99 0.60 -3.63
C THR A 155 2.25 1.11 -2.93
N ARG A 156 2.62 2.37 -3.14
CA ARG A 156 3.81 2.96 -2.53
C ARG A 156 3.74 2.96 -1.00
N MET A 157 2.60 3.40 -0.45
CA MET A 157 2.38 3.41 1.00
C MET A 157 2.50 2.02 1.58
N ASN A 158 1.85 1.04 0.97
CA ASN A 158 1.86 -0.34 1.43
C ASN A 158 3.27 -0.94 1.45
N LEU A 159 4.08 -0.71 0.42
CA LEU A 159 5.46 -1.19 0.37
C LEU A 159 6.32 -0.54 1.47
N ILE A 160 6.20 0.79 1.66
CA ILE A 160 6.97 1.51 2.68
C ILE A 160 6.59 1.07 4.09
N MET A 161 5.29 0.96 4.37
CA MET A 161 4.78 0.62 5.72
C MET A 161 5.18 -0.79 6.15
N ARG A 162 5.61 -1.63 5.22
CA ARG A 162 6.20 -2.94 5.50
C ARG A 162 7.72 -2.92 5.61
N GLY A 163 8.30 -1.75 5.75
CA GLY A 163 9.73 -1.57 5.95
C GLY A 163 10.59 -1.85 4.72
N ILE A 164 9.99 -1.93 3.52
CA ILE A 164 10.75 -2.14 2.30
C ILE A 164 11.57 -0.86 2.03
N LEU A 165 12.89 -1.04 1.85
CA LEU A 165 13.79 0.07 1.61
C LEU A 165 13.41 0.84 0.34
N ALA A 166 13.43 2.16 0.40
CA ALA A 166 13.11 3.02 -0.73
C ALA A 166 13.98 2.75 -1.98
N ALA A 167 15.21 2.28 -1.78
CA ALA A 167 16.12 1.86 -2.86
C ALA A 167 15.60 0.64 -3.65
N ASN A 168 14.79 -0.20 -3.00
CA ASN A 168 14.22 -1.41 -3.59
C ASN A 168 12.85 -1.19 -4.23
N ILE A 169 12.33 0.05 -4.21
CA ILE A 169 11.01 0.38 -4.75
C ILE A 169 11.17 1.27 -5.98
N VAL A 170 10.69 0.80 -7.12
CA VAL A 170 10.58 1.56 -8.36
C VAL A 170 9.12 1.54 -8.80
N THR A 171 8.51 2.70 -8.89
CA THR A 171 7.09 2.81 -9.22
C THR A 171 6.85 3.76 -10.37
N ARG A 172 5.86 3.46 -11.20
CA ARG A 172 5.41 4.28 -12.33
C ARG A 172 3.89 4.44 -12.27
N ASN A 173 3.44 5.69 -12.45
CA ASN A 173 2.02 5.97 -12.67
C ASN A 173 1.79 6.19 -14.17
N GLY A 174 0.93 5.39 -14.76
CA GLY A 174 0.60 5.42 -16.19
C GLY A 174 0.51 4.01 -16.81
N ASP A 175 0.23 3.96 -18.09
CA ASP A 175 0.22 2.73 -18.89
C ASP A 175 1.65 2.34 -19.30
#